data_5d864811111569356864b96af35e29e3
#
_entry.id   5d864811111569356864b96af35e29e3
#
_cell.length_a   1.000
_cell.length_b   1.000
_cell.length_c   1.000
_cell.angle_alpha   90.00
_cell.angle_beta   90.00
_cell.angle_gamma   90.00
#
_symmetry.space_group_name_H-M   'P 1'
#
loop_
_entity.id
_entity.type
_entity.pdbx_description
1 polymer ?
#
loop_
_entity_poly.entity_id
_entity_poly.type
_entity_poly.pdbx_seq_one_letter_code
_entity_poly.pdbx_strand_id
1 'polypeptide(L)'
;MKGNGMTDTHTTVVADAHFLEAPRWHEGRIWFSDFYGYRVWSANEDGSDQRVEAEVPGQPSGLGWLPDGRLLIVSMTDRRMLRRENDGTLVTHADLSGHVAGPPNDMCVDAQGRAYVGDFGFDLMAGDPIEPTSLHRVDPDGTVTEVADDLWFPNGSVITPDGVLLVVETFGDRVSAFDLTGDGRLVNRRTWAQFGPLPERSVEQALASVTVAGDGACLDAEGGLWIADATGGRLVRVVEGGTITDEIRPGSPVYACGLGGADGRTLYACAAPDFHDEARKAATEARLIAIRVDVPGV
;
A
#
# COMPACT_ATOMS: atom_id res chain seq x y z
N MET A 1 -9.50 35.50 -3.98
CA MET A 1 -8.20 34.93 -3.72
C MET A 1 -7.88 34.02 -4.86
N LYS A 2 -6.77 34.22 -5.56
CA LYS A 2 -6.44 33.50 -6.79
C LYS A 2 -5.89 32.14 -6.39
N GLY A 3 -6.60 31.05 -6.70
CA GLY A 3 -6.05 29.72 -6.64
C GLY A 3 -4.90 29.61 -7.65
N ASN A 4 -3.71 29.45 -7.16
CA ASN A 4 -2.55 29.07 -7.97
C ASN A 4 -2.80 27.62 -8.42
N GLY A 5 -3.24 27.43 -9.64
CA GLY A 5 -3.19 26.13 -10.29
C GLY A 5 -1.73 25.80 -10.55
N MET A 6 -1.08 25.16 -9.59
CA MET A 6 0.14 24.43 -9.88
C MET A 6 -0.27 23.25 -10.75
N THR A 7 0.14 23.24 -12.00
CA THR A 7 0.25 22.00 -12.78
C THR A 7 1.32 21.19 -12.07
N ASP A 8 0.89 20.20 -11.30
CA ASP A 8 1.80 19.30 -10.59
C ASP A 8 2.65 18.58 -11.64
N THR A 9 3.89 19.06 -11.79
CA THR A 9 4.84 18.45 -12.72
C THR A 9 5.31 17.15 -12.11
N HIS A 10 4.83 16.05 -12.64
CA HIS A 10 5.36 14.72 -12.35
C HIS A 10 6.25 14.22 -13.48
N THR A 11 7.17 13.32 -13.13
CA THR A 11 8.02 12.62 -14.09
C THR A 11 7.66 11.14 -14.08
N THR A 12 7.47 10.55 -15.26
CA THR A 12 7.35 9.09 -15.36
C THR A 12 8.72 8.47 -15.16
N VAL A 13 8.86 7.64 -14.14
CA VAL A 13 10.11 6.93 -13.77
C VAL A 13 10.12 5.54 -14.37
N VAL A 14 8.98 4.86 -14.35
CA VAL A 14 8.78 3.55 -14.97
C VAL A 14 7.52 3.61 -15.81
N ALA A 15 7.55 3.04 -17.00
CA ALA A 15 6.43 2.91 -17.92
C ALA A 15 6.25 1.45 -18.34
N ASP A 16 5.20 1.20 -19.11
CA ASP A 16 4.95 -0.08 -19.77
C ASP A 16 4.79 -1.26 -18.77
N ALA A 17 4.24 -0.99 -17.60
CA ALA A 17 3.88 -1.98 -16.60
C ALA A 17 2.37 -2.33 -16.66
N HIS A 18 1.99 -3.45 -16.06
CA HIS A 18 0.59 -3.88 -16.04
C HIS A 18 -0.22 -3.17 -14.96
N PHE A 19 0.19 -3.32 -13.69
CA PHE A 19 -0.43 -2.66 -12.54
C PHE A 19 0.55 -2.61 -11.38
N LEU A 20 1.01 -1.41 -11.03
CA LEU A 20 2.06 -1.23 -10.03
C LEU A 20 1.47 -1.03 -8.64
N GLU A 21 2.15 -1.61 -7.64
CA GLU A 21 1.78 -1.59 -6.23
C GLU A 21 2.99 -1.48 -5.30
N ALA A 22 2.72 -1.13 -4.03
CA ALA A 22 3.66 -1.15 -2.92
C ALA A 22 5.00 -0.45 -3.22
N PRO A 23 5.02 0.80 -3.68
CA PRO A 23 6.28 1.50 -3.91
C PRO A 23 6.99 1.74 -2.57
N ARG A 24 8.24 1.28 -2.47
CA ARG A 24 9.06 1.37 -1.25
C ARG A 24 10.46 1.84 -1.60
N TRP A 25 10.94 2.86 -0.90
CA TRP A 25 12.34 3.28 -1.00
C TRP A 25 13.19 2.47 -0.03
N HIS A 26 14.13 1.71 -0.55
CA HIS A 26 15.00 0.86 0.26
C HIS A 26 16.41 0.81 -0.34
N GLU A 27 17.43 1.03 0.49
CA GLU A 27 18.85 0.99 0.11
C GLU A 27 19.20 1.78 -1.16
N GLY A 28 18.63 3.00 -1.29
CA GLY A 28 18.92 3.90 -2.40
C GLY A 28 18.23 3.53 -3.72
N ARG A 29 17.22 2.66 -3.70
CA ARG A 29 16.43 2.25 -4.86
C ARG A 29 14.94 2.34 -4.56
N ILE A 30 14.17 2.56 -5.61
CA ILE A 30 12.71 2.40 -5.55
C ILE A 30 12.34 0.96 -5.91
N TRP A 31 11.63 0.29 -5.02
CA TRP A 31 11.09 -1.05 -5.18
C TRP A 31 9.60 -0.98 -5.40
N PHE A 32 9.04 -1.87 -6.20
CA PHE A 32 7.60 -1.94 -6.47
C PHE A 32 7.20 -3.31 -7.02
N SER A 33 5.96 -3.68 -6.80
CA SER A 33 5.34 -4.86 -7.38
C SER A 33 4.68 -4.52 -8.70
N ASP A 34 4.82 -5.35 -9.73
CA ASP A 34 3.95 -5.35 -10.90
C ASP A 34 2.98 -6.54 -10.76
N PHE A 35 1.79 -6.22 -10.30
CA PHE A 35 0.76 -7.13 -9.87
C PHE A 35 0.38 -8.18 -10.94
N TYR A 36 0.06 -7.71 -12.15
CA TYR A 36 -0.26 -8.57 -13.28
C TYR A 36 0.94 -8.87 -14.20
N GLY A 37 2.09 -8.24 -13.94
CA GLY A 37 3.38 -8.62 -14.49
C GLY A 37 4.05 -9.75 -13.72
N TYR A 38 3.48 -10.12 -12.56
CA TYR A 38 3.95 -11.21 -11.68
C TYR A 38 5.41 -11.05 -11.22
N ARG A 39 5.85 -9.81 -11.03
CA ARG A 39 7.24 -9.50 -10.69
C ARG A 39 7.35 -8.41 -9.64
N VAL A 40 8.40 -8.52 -8.85
CA VAL A 40 8.91 -7.42 -8.05
C VAL A 40 10.10 -6.81 -8.76
N TRP A 41 10.11 -5.49 -8.85
CA TRP A 41 11.14 -4.73 -9.51
C TRP A 41 11.85 -3.79 -8.54
N SER A 42 13.09 -3.40 -8.89
CA SER A 42 13.74 -2.23 -8.33
C SER A 42 14.33 -1.36 -9.44
N ALA A 43 14.47 -0.06 -9.17
CA ALA A 43 15.11 0.89 -10.08
C ALA A 43 15.87 1.96 -9.31
N ASN A 44 16.76 2.68 -9.99
CA ASN A 44 17.33 3.92 -9.46
C ASN A 44 16.23 4.99 -9.32
N GLU A 45 16.52 6.07 -8.61
CA GLU A 45 15.59 7.19 -8.38
C GLU A 45 15.00 7.76 -9.68
N ASP A 46 15.78 7.81 -10.75
CA ASP A 46 15.39 8.31 -12.07
C ASP A 46 14.74 7.26 -12.99
N GLY A 47 14.53 6.04 -12.47
CA GLY A 47 13.97 4.91 -13.22
C GLY A 47 14.98 4.13 -14.06
N SER A 48 16.24 4.51 -14.08
CA SER A 48 17.30 3.74 -14.73
C SER A 48 17.65 2.47 -13.97
N ASP A 49 18.43 1.57 -14.58
CA ASP A 49 18.91 0.32 -13.97
C ASP A 49 17.76 -0.51 -13.36
N GLN A 50 16.69 -0.70 -14.11
CA GLN A 50 15.57 -1.54 -13.69
C GLN A 50 15.99 -3.00 -13.57
N ARG A 51 15.62 -3.64 -12.46
CA ARG A 51 15.98 -5.04 -12.16
C ARG A 51 14.73 -5.81 -11.75
N VAL A 52 14.60 -7.03 -12.28
CA VAL A 52 13.66 -8.01 -11.73
C VAL A 52 14.29 -8.61 -10.48
N GLU A 53 13.67 -8.40 -9.35
CA GLU A 53 14.15 -8.87 -8.05
C GLU A 53 13.51 -10.21 -7.66
N ALA A 54 12.27 -10.43 -8.10
CA ALA A 54 11.57 -11.69 -7.89
C ALA A 54 10.51 -11.93 -8.97
N GLU A 55 10.28 -13.19 -9.34
CA GLU A 55 9.10 -13.64 -10.08
C GLU A 55 8.11 -14.28 -9.12
N VAL A 56 6.88 -13.78 -9.06
CA VAL A 56 5.85 -14.18 -8.08
C VAL A 56 4.56 -14.56 -8.82
N PRO A 57 4.41 -15.81 -9.23
CA PRO A 57 3.23 -16.26 -9.99
C PRO A 57 1.90 -16.06 -9.28
N GLY A 58 1.91 -15.95 -7.95
CA GLY A 58 0.73 -15.69 -7.12
C GLY A 58 0.35 -14.20 -7.00
N GLN A 59 0.83 -13.33 -7.87
CA GLN A 59 0.58 -11.88 -7.88
C GLN A 59 1.21 -11.17 -6.66
N PRO A 60 2.36 -10.49 -6.85
CA PRO A 60 3.00 -9.74 -5.76
C PRO A 60 2.21 -8.47 -5.45
N SER A 61 2.07 -8.14 -4.17
CA SER A 61 1.53 -6.86 -3.69
C SER A 61 2.47 -6.24 -2.66
N GLY A 62 2.12 -6.22 -1.38
CA GLY A 62 2.88 -5.59 -0.31
C GLY A 62 4.32 -6.05 -0.23
N LEU A 63 5.22 -5.10 0.02
CA LEU A 63 6.67 -5.31 0.19
C LEU A 63 7.13 -4.80 1.55
N GLY A 64 8.11 -5.50 2.13
CA GLY A 64 8.77 -5.09 3.36
C GLY A 64 10.06 -5.88 3.60
N TRP A 65 10.86 -5.51 4.58
CA TRP A 65 12.14 -6.15 4.84
C TRP A 65 12.26 -6.61 6.28
N LEU A 66 12.82 -7.79 6.44
CA LEU A 66 13.29 -8.26 7.73
C LEU A 66 14.52 -7.44 8.17
N PRO A 67 14.85 -7.40 9.48
CA PRO A 67 16.03 -6.67 9.97
C PRO A 67 17.37 -7.16 9.40
N ASP A 68 17.41 -8.37 8.84
CA ASP A 68 18.58 -8.93 8.18
C ASP A 68 18.68 -8.60 6.68
N GLY A 69 17.77 -7.75 6.18
CA GLY A 69 17.73 -7.26 4.81
C GLY A 69 17.01 -8.18 3.82
N ARG A 70 16.45 -9.31 4.26
CA ARG A 70 15.67 -10.18 3.37
C ARG A 70 14.30 -9.59 3.10
N LEU A 71 13.92 -9.57 1.81
CA LEU A 71 12.64 -9.05 1.34
C LEU A 71 11.50 -10.01 1.68
N LEU A 72 10.42 -9.47 2.23
CA LEU A 72 9.11 -10.12 2.33
C LEU A 72 8.19 -9.60 1.22
N ILE A 73 7.41 -10.51 0.63
CA ILE A 73 6.51 -10.23 -0.48
C ILE A 73 5.17 -10.88 -0.19
N VAL A 74 4.09 -10.10 -0.23
CA VAL A 74 2.74 -10.67 -0.25
C VAL A 74 2.48 -11.31 -1.61
N SER A 75 2.06 -12.58 -1.62
CA SER A 75 1.63 -13.33 -2.78
C SER A 75 0.13 -13.60 -2.64
N MET A 76 -0.66 -12.90 -3.45
CA MET A 76 -2.09 -12.69 -3.20
C MET A 76 -2.95 -13.91 -3.48
N THR A 77 -2.84 -14.47 -4.70
CA THR A 77 -3.78 -15.51 -5.18
C THR A 77 -3.56 -16.86 -4.52
N ASP A 78 -2.34 -17.15 -4.08
CA ASP A 78 -2.01 -18.36 -3.31
C ASP A 78 -1.96 -18.10 -1.80
N ARG A 79 -2.32 -16.88 -1.36
CA ARG A 79 -2.46 -16.47 0.04
C ARG A 79 -1.23 -16.80 0.89
N ARG A 80 -0.06 -16.35 0.43
CA ARG A 80 1.22 -16.57 1.12
C ARG A 80 1.96 -15.27 1.35
N MET A 81 2.81 -15.28 2.35
CA MET A 81 3.93 -14.35 2.45
C MET A 81 5.19 -15.09 2.01
N LEU A 82 5.85 -14.59 1.01
CA LEU A 82 7.11 -15.11 0.52
C LEU A 82 8.28 -14.35 1.12
N ARG A 83 9.43 -14.98 1.20
CA ARG A 83 10.70 -14.37 1.58
C ARG A 83 11.75 -14.66 0.53
N ARG A 84 12.42 -13.61 0.10
CA ARG A 84 13.55 -13.72 -0.83
C ARG A 84 14.83 -13.87 -0.02
N GLU A 85 15.49 -15.01 -0.19
CA GLU A 85 16.78 -15.31 0.43
C GLU A 85 17.92 -14.52 -0.27
N ASN A 86 19.08 -14.44 0.36
CA ASN A 86 20.24 -13.69 -0.15
C ASN A 86 20.77 -14.21 -1.49
N ASP A 87 20.49 -15.46 -1.83
CA ASP A 87 20.85 -16.05 -3.13
C ASP A 87 19.78 -15.82 -4.20
N GLY A 88 18.71 -15.08 -3.88
CA GLY A 88 17.59 -14.79 -4.75
C GLY A 88 16.47 -15.82 -4.75
N THR A 89 16.63 -16.94 -4.04
CA THR A 89 15.59 -17.97 -3.93
C THR A 89 14.37 -17.46 -3.18
N LEU A 90 13.17 -17.75 -3.67
CA LEU A 90 11.93 -17.49 -2.96
C LEU A 90 11.51 -18.71 -2.15
N VAL A 91 11.21 -18.48 -0.88
CA VAL A 91 10.65 -19.49 0.03
C VAL A 91 9.35 -18.99 0.63
N THR A 92 8.44 -19.89 0.99
CA THR A 92 7.27 -19.52 1.78
C THR A 92 7.72 -19.13 3.19
N HIS A 93 7.45 -17.88 3.58
CA HIS A 93 7.68 -17.38 4.93
C HIS A 93 6.51 -17.73 5.84
N ALA A 94 5.29 -17.53 5.35
CA ALA A 94 4.07 -17.90 6.05
C ALA A 94 2.97 -18.32 5.05
N ASP A 95 2.13 -19.28 5.46
CA ASP A 95 0.91 -19.65 4.76
C ASP A 95 -0.26 -18.90 5.43
N LEU A 96 -0.89 -18.02 4.70
CA LEU A 96 -2.01 -17.20 5.15
C LEU A 96 -3.37 -17.80 4.80
N SER A 97 -3.43 -18.90 4.04
CA SER A 97 -4.68 -19.46 3.48
C SER A 97 -5.70 -19.85 4.54
N GLY A 98 -5.26 -20.20 5.75
CA GLY A 98 -6.11 -20.54 6.89
C GLY A 98 -6.48 -19.34 7.77
N HIS A 99 -6.05 -18.14 7.43
CA HIS A 99 -6.15 -16.94 8.28
C HIS A 99 -6.95 -15.82 7.60
N VAL A 100 -6.70 -15.55 6.32
CA VAL A 100 -7.30 -14.42 5.59
C VAL A 100 -8.60 -14.81 4.91
N ALA A 101 -9.60 -13.93 4.94
CA ALA A 101 -10.88 -14.14 4.28
C ALA A 101 -10.79 -13.91 2.77
N GLY A 102 -10.08 -12.88 2.34
CA GLY A 102 -9.82 -12.52 0.95
C GLY A 102 -8.34 -12.68 0.55
N PRO A 103 -7.94 -12.22 -0.64
CA PRO A 103 -6.53 -12.11 -1.01
C PRO A 103 -5.79 -11.15 -0.07
N PRO A 104 -4.63 -11.55 0.52
CA PRO A 104 -3.80 -10.61 1.27
C PRO A 104 -3.28 -9.52 0.34
N ASN A 105 -3.07 -8.31 0.85
CA ASN A 105 -2.76 -7.13 0.05
C ASN A 105 -1.48 -6.42 0.51
N ASP A 106 -1.59 -5.19 1.00
CA ASP A 106 -0.43 -4.43 1.45
C ASP A 106 -0.01 -4.84 2.87
N MET A 107 1.23 -4.50 3.21
CA MET A 107 1.78 -4.73 4.53
C MET A 107 2.77 -3.64 4.95
N CYS A 108 3.03 -3.54 6.25
CA CYS A 108 4.21 -2.88 6.79
C CYS A 108 4.97 -3.83 7.73
N VAL A 109 6.25 -3.59 7.92
CA VAL A 109 7.13 -4.41 8.77
C VAL A 109 7.75 -3.53 9.85
N ASP A 110 7.68 -3.97 11.10
CA ASP A 110 8.29 -3.25 12.21
C ASP A 110 9.81 -3.56 12.36
N ALA A 111 10.47 -2.81 13.24
CA ALA A 111 11.91 -2.96 13.49
C ALA A 111 12.31 -4.33 14.08
N GLN A 112 11.35 -5.12 14.54
CA GLN A 112 11.56 -6.49 15.03
C GLN A 112 11.34 -7.53 13.94
N GLY A 113 10.95 -7.10 12.72
CA GLY A 113 10.68 -7.97 11.58
C GLY A 113 9.29 -8.60 11.59
N ARG A 114 8.35 -8.07 12.37
CA ARG A 114 6.96 -8.50 12.37
C ARG A 114 6.21 -7.76 11.26
N ALA A 115 5.61 -8.50 10.34
CA ALA A 115 4.81 -7.93 9.26
C ALA A 115 3.34 -7.85 9.69
N TYR A 116 2.70 -6.71 9.44
CA TYR A 116 1.26 -6.50 9.63
C TYR A 116 0.62 -6.45 8.25
N VAL A 117 -0.21 -7.43 7.95
CA VAL A 117 -0.79 -7.65 6.61
C VAL A 117 -2.31 -7.67 6.69
N GLY A 118 -2.96 -6.91 5.81
CA GLY A 118 -4.39 -6.91 5.59
C GLY A 118 -4.79 -7.82 4.43
N ASP A 119 -6.09 -8.01 4.26
CA ASP A 119 -6.68 -8.68 3.11
C ASP A 119 -7.95 -7.97 2.65
N PHE A 120 -8.47 -8.34 1.49
CA PHE A 120 -9.68 -7.72 0.93
C PHE A 120 -10.95 -7.99 1.75
N GLY A 121 -11.01 -9.11 2.49
CA GLY A 121 -12.20 -9.56 3.22
C GLY A 121 -13.23 -10.27 2.34
N PHE A 122 -13.22 -10.03 1.03
CA PHE A 122 -14.19 -10.55 0.06
C PHE A 122 -13.53 -10.64 -1.33
N ASP A 123 -14.22 -11.24 -2.32
CA ASP A 123 -13.75 -11.25 -3.70
C ASP A 123 -14.22 -9.98 -4.43
N LEU A 124 -13.32 -8.99 -4.49
CA LEU A 124 -13.56 -7.71 -5.16
C LEU A 124 -13.87 -7.89 -6.66
N MET A 125 -13.15 -8.80 -7.34
CA MET A 125 -13.28 -8.99 -8.78
C MET A 125 -14.55 -9.78 -9.14
N ALA A 126 -15.04 -10.62 -8.24
CA ALA A 126 -16.35 -11.27 -8.38
C ALA A 126 -17.52 -10.34 -8.07
N GLY A 127 -17.25 -9.17 -7.46
CA GLY A 127 -18.29 -8.22 -7.03
C GLY A 127 -19.06 -8.71 -5.80
N ASP A 128 -18.44 -9.54 -4.97
CA ASP A 128 -19.03 -10.00 -3.72
C ASP A 128 -19.38 -8.82 -2.81
N PRO A 129 -20.35 -8.94 -1.92
CA PRO A 129 -20.65 -7.93 -0.91
C PRO A 129 -19.40 -7.63 -0.06
N ILE A 130 -19.18 -6.35 0.25
CA ILE A 130 -18.10 -5.91 1.11
C ILE A 130 -18.34 -6.47 2.52
N GLU A 131 -17.36 -7.21 3.04
CA GLU A 131 -17.37 -7.75 4.39
C GLU A 131 -16.13 -7.24 5.15
N PRO A 132 -16.26 -6.95 6.45
CA PRO A 132 -15.10 -6.62 7.27
C PRO A 132 -14.19 -7.83 7.42
N THR A 133 -12.91 -7.56 7.62
CA THR A 133 -11.86 -8.57 7.80
C THR A 133 -10.95 -8.24 8.95
N SER A 134 -9.90 -9.05 9.12
CA SER A 134 -8.91 -8.94 10.18
C SER A 134 -7.57 -8.45 9.65
N LEU A 135 -6.75 -7.89 10.54
CA LEU A 135 -5.34 -7.64 10.31
C LEU A 135 -4.54 -8.77 10.97
N HIS A 136 -3.58 -9.32 10.26
CA HIS A 136 -2.74 -10.40 10.74
C HIS A 136 -1.31 -9.92 10.93
N ARG A 137 -0.68 -10.37 12.02
CA ARG A 137 0.76 -10.24 12.24
C ARG A 137 1.44 -11.54 11.86
N VAL A 138 2.49 -11.42 11.05
CA VAL A 138 3.39 -12.52 10.72
C VAL A 138 4.73 -12.26 11.41
N ASP A 139 5.10 -13.13 12.33
CA ASP A 139 6.35 -13.04 13.07
C ASP A 139 7.55 -13.49 12.21
N PRO A 140 8.81 -13.16 12.58
CA PRO A 140 10.01 -13.54 11.83
C PRO A 140 10.19 -15.05 11.64
N ASP A 141 9.57 -15.88 12.48
CA ASP A 141 9.57 -17.35 12.36
C ASP A 141 8.43 -17.89 11.49
N GLY A 142 7.58 -17.01 10.93
CA GLY A 142 6.45 -17.36 10.10
C GLY A 142 5.14 -17.62 10.86
N THR A 143 5.12 -17.47 12.18
CA THR A 143 3.90 -17.61 12.98
C THR A 143 2.90 -16.50 12.63
N VAL A 144 1.65 -16.89 12.32
CA VAL A 144 0.57 -15.95 11.97
C VAL A 144 -0.37 -15.78 13.16
N THR A 145 -0.70 -14.54 13.49
CA THR A 145 -1.59 -14.18 14.58
C THR A 145 -2.57 -13.08 14.14
N GLU A 146 -3.87 -13.27 14.37
CA GLU A 146 -4.84 -12.19 14.22
C GLU A 146 -4.60 -11.15 15.32
N VAL A 147 -4.49 -9.87 14.95
CA VAL A 147 -4.14 -8.78 15.88
C VAL A 147 -5.17 -7.65 15.92
N ALA A 148 -6.06 -7.56 14.93
CA ALA A 148 -7.22 -6.69 14.93
C ALA A 148 -8.29 -7.27 14.00
N ASP A 149 -9.54 -6.88 14.20
CA ASP A 149 -10.72 -7.30 13.44
C ASP A 149 -11.59 -6.09 13.05
N ASP A 150 -12.71 -6.35 12.37
CA ASP A 150 -13.68 -5.32 11.94
C ASP A 150 -13.02 -4.15 11.18
N LEU A 151 -12.15 -4.49 10.24
CA LEU A 151 -11.52 -3.57 9.29
C LEU A 151 -12.16 -3.72 7.91
N TRP A 152 -12.40 -2.60 7.25
CA TRP A 152 -13.13 -2.55 5.97
C TRP A 152 -12.16 -2.36 4.82
N PHE A 153 -11.64 -3.47 4.33
CA PHE A 153 -10.58 -3.54 3.34
C PHE A 153 -9.32 -2.76 3.81
N PRO A 154 -8.62 -3.28 4.84
CA PRO A 154 -7.35 -2.73 5.28
C PRO A 154 -6.34 -2.76 4.14
N ASN A 155 -5.76 -1.61 3.83
CA ASN A 155 -4.85 -1.38 2.72
C ASN A 155 -3.55 -0.74 3.21
N GLY A 156 -3.11 0.38 2.64
CA GLY A 156 -1.88 1.03 3.01
C GLY A 156 -1.70 1.18 4.52
N SER A 157 -0.59 0.66 5.03
CA SER A 157 -0.30 0.67 6.46
C SER A 157 1.08 1.24 6.73
N VAL A 158 1.20 2.05 7.78
CA VAL A 158 2.47 2.65 8.19
C VAL A 158 2.61 2.61 9.72
N ILE A 159 3.86 2.51 10.19
CA ILE A 159 4.17 2.61 11.62
C ILE A 159 4.84 3.97 11.85
N THR A 160 4.25 4.77 12.73
CA THR A 160 4.80 6.08 13.09
C THR A 160 6.03 5.95 13.98
N PRO A 161 6.93 6.96 14.06
CA PRO A 161 8.12 6.91 14.91
C PRO A 161 7.82 6.73 16.40
N ASP A 162 6.64 7.12 16.87
CA ASP A 162 6.17 6.95 18.24
C ASP A 162 5.43 5.62 18.48
N GLY A 163 5.42 4.72 17.50
CA GLY A 163 4.92 3.36 17.65
C GLY A 163 3.41 3.21 17.50
N VAL A 164 2.80 4.02 16.66
CA VAL A 164 1.39 3.87 16.26
C VAL A 164 1.32 3.22 14.88
N LEU A 165 0.55 2.15 14.74
CA LEU A 165 0.20 1.59 13.44
C LEU A 165 -1.03 2.33 12.91
N LEU A 166 -0.89 2.98 11.76
CA LEU A 166 -1.99 3.55 10.97
C LEU A 166 -2.37 2.58 9.86
N VAL A 167 -3.66 2.31 9.71
CA VAL A 167 -4.21 1.42 8.69
C VAL A 167 -5.28 2.17 7.91
N VAL A 168 -5.06 2.35 6.63
CA VAL A 168 -6.07 2.90 5.71
C VAL A 168 -7.11 1.83 5.44
N GLU A 169 -8.38 2.16 5.59
CA GLU A 169 -9.50 1.27 5.29
C GLU A 169 -10.26 1.78 4.08
N THR A 170 -10.04 1.15 2.92
CA THR A 170 -10.58 1.61 1.62
C THR A 170 -12.09 1.79 1.65
N PHE A 171 -12.82 0.78 2.11
CA PHE A 171 -14.27 0.84 2.26
C PHE A 171 -14.73 1.24 3.68
N GLY A 172 -13.82 1.57 4.57
CA GLY A 172 -14.10 2.21 5.85
C GLY A 172 -14.22 3.72 5.74
N ASP A 173 -13.79 4.30 4.61
CA ASP A 173 -13.67 5.74 4.38
C ASP A 173 -12.97 6.44 5.56
N ARG A 174 -11.92 5.79 6.09
CA ARG A 174 -11.19 6.19 7.30
C ARG A 174 -9.76 5.65 7.37
N VAL A 175 -9.03 6.18 8.33
CA VAL A 175 -7.77 5.61 8.82
C VAL A 175 -7.96 5.22 10.28
N SER A 176 -7.70 3.95 10.61
CA SER A 176 -7.64 3.45 11.98
C SER A 176 -6.23 3.53 12.55
N ALA A 177 -6.10 3.86 13.83
CA ALA A 177 -4.85 3.87 14.56
C ALA A 177 -4.86 2.85 15.69
N PHE A 178 -3.71 2.22 15.92
CA PHE A 178 -3.48 1.27 17.03
C PHE A 178 -2.13 1.59 17.68
N ASP A 179 -2.08 1.58 19.00
CA ASP A 179 -0.80 1.63 19.68
C ASP A 179 -0.12 0.27 19.58
N LEU A 180 1.11 0.27 19.05
CA LEU A 180 1.92 -0.92 18.86
C LEU A 180 2.75 -1.20 20.11
N THR A 181 2.46 -2.30 20.80
CA THR A 181 3.22 -2.70 21.98
C THR A 181 4.55 -3.36 21.63
N GLY A 182 5.50 -3.39 22.55
CA GLY A 182 6.81 -3.98 22.35
C GLY A 182 6.78 -5.47 21.97
N ASP A 183 5.73 -6.21 22.37
CA ASP A 183 5.49 -7.60 21.98
C ASP A 183 4.65 -7.76 20.70
N GLY A 184 4.37 -6.65 19.98
CA GLY A 184 3.71 -6.66 18.67
C GLY A 184 2.20 -6.78 18.70
N ARG A 185 1.54 -6.60 19.87
CA ARG A 185 0.09 -6.49 19.95
C ARG A 185 -0.37 -5.09 19.55
N LEU A 186 -1.56 -5.02 18.99
CA LEU A 186 -2.26 -3.78 18.70
C LEU A 186 -3.29 -3.52 19.80
N VAL A 187 -3.22 -2.34 20.41
CA VAL A 187 -4.12 -1.93 21.50
C VAL A 187 -4.65 -0.52 21.24
N ASN A 188 -5.63 -0.09 22.03
CA ASN A 188 -6.16 1.28 21.98
C ASN A 188 -6.60 1.72 20.57
N ARG A 189 -7.34 0.85 19.83
CA ARG A 189 -7.90 1.22 18.53
C ARG A 189 -8.68 2.52 18.63
N ARG A 190 -8.44 3.41 17.66
CA ARG A 190 -9.15 4.68 17.51
C ARG A 190 -9.22 5.09 16.05
N THR A 191 -10.19 5.93 15.69
CA THR A 191 -10.23 6.56 14.38
C THR A 191 -9.20 7.70 14.35
N TRP A 192 -8.20 7.59 13.47
CA TRP A 192 -7.19 8.62 13.27
C TRP A 192 -7.68 9.71 12.30
N ALA A 193 -8.38 9.30 11.24
CA ALA A 193 -9.04 10.18 10.29
C ALA A 193 -10.35 9.55 9.82
N GLN A 194 -11.41 10.34 9.68
CA GLN A 194 -12.68 9.95 9.09
C GLN A 194 -12.98 10.86 7.92
N PHE A 195 -13.27 10.30 6.75
CA PHE A 195 -13.55 11.07 5.54
C PHE A 195 -15.04 11.11 5.23
N GLY A 196 -15.76 10.02 5.47
CA GLY A 196 -17.20 9.89 5.25
C GLY A 196 -17.83 8.80 6.11
N PRO A 197 -19.13 8.57 5.99
CA PRO A 197 -19.81 7.47 6.66
C PRO A 197 -19.40 6.13 6.06
N LEU A 198 -19.59 5.03 6.82
CA LEU A 198 -19.43 3.70 6.28
C LEU A 198 -20.38 3.48 5.09
N PRO A 199 -19.87 3.10 3.91
CA PRO A 199 -20.68 2.95 2.71
C PRO A 199 -21.58 1.71 2.75
N GLU A 200 -22.45 1.60 1.76
CA GLU A 200 -23.23 0.39 1.50
C GLU A 200 -22.32 -0.79 1.15
N ARG A 201 -22.76 -2.02 1.41
CA ARG A 201 -21.95 -3.23 1.17
C ARG A 201 -21.82 -3.64 -0.29
N SER A 202 -22.41 -2.92 -1.22
CA SER A 202 -22.21 -3.09 -2.66
C SER A 202 -20.95 -2.38 -3.10
N VAL A 203 -20.03 -3.07 -3.77
CA VAL A 203 -18.79 -2.49 -4.31
C VAL A 203 -19.09 -1.27 -5.19
N GLU A 204 -20.06 -1.40 -6.11
CA GLU A 204 -20.44 -0.30 -7.03
C GLU A 204 -20.92 0.94 -6.26
N GLN A 205 -21.80 0.75 -5.28
CA GLN A 205 -22.33 1.85 -4.47
C GLN A 205 -21.26 2.44 -3.55
N ALA A 206 -20.41 1.61 -2.98
CA ALA A 206 -19.31 2.05 -2.14
C ALA A 206 -18.32 2.91 -2.94
N LEU A 207 -17.83 2.43 -4.09
CA LEU A 207 -16.92 3.19 -4.96
C LEU A 207 -17.54 4.52 -5.44
N ALA A 208 -18.87 4.60 -5.57
CA ALA A 208 -19.56 5.83 -5.93
C ALA A 208 -19.76 6.81 -4.75
N SER A 209 -19.62 6.37 -3.50
CA SER A 209 -19.98 7.14 -2.31
C SER A 209 -18.83 7.44 -1.35
N VAL A 210 -17.75 6.65 -1.36
CA VAL A 210 -16.58 6.94 -0.51
C VAL A 210 -15.96 8.29 -0.87
N THR A 211 -15.55 9.02 0.12
CA THR A 211 -14.95 10.36 -0.02
C THR A 211 -13.47 10.26 -0.37
N VAL A 212 -12.77 9.29 0.24
CA VAL A 212 -11.39 8.91 -0.04
C VAL A 212 -11.33 7.40 -0.10
N ALA A 213 -11.33 6.84 -1.30
CA ALA A 213 -11.04 5.40 -1.49
C ALA A 213 -9.55 5.17 -1.27
N GLY A 214 -9.15 5.23 -0.01
CA GLY A 214 -7.74 5.18 0.36
C GLY A 214 -7.14 3.80 0.06
N ASP A 215 -6.00 3.82 -0.65
CA ASP A 215 -5.25 2.64 -1.06
C ASP A 215 -3.86 2.67 -0.43
N GLY A 216 -2.78 2.49 -1.16
CA GLY A 216 -1.43 2.56 -0.59
C GLY A 216 -1.10 3.93 0.02
N ALA A 217 -0.30 3.93 1.10
CA ALA A 217 -0.01 5.12 1.87
C ALA A 217 1.46 5.19 2.35
N CYS A 218 1.93 6.41 2.64
CA CYS A 218 3.24 6.63 3.24
C CYS A 218 3.23 7.84 4.18
N LEU A 219 4.15 7.84 5.17
CA LEU A 219 4.23 8.85 6.21
C LEU A 219 5.36 9.83 5.94
N ASP A 220 5.12 11.12 6.15
CA ASP A 220 6.14 12.14 6.09
C ASP A 220 6.70 12.53 7.48
N ALA A 221 7.79 13.27 7.50
CA ALA A 221 8.51 13.65 8.73
C ALA A 221 7.74 14.63 9.63
N GLU A 222 6.66 15.24 9.16
CA GLU A 222 5.76 16.08 9.97
C GLU A 222 4.52 15.32 10.47
N GLY A 223 4.46 14.00 10.23
CA GLY A 223 3.33 13.15 10.63
C GLY A 223 2.13 13.25 9.69
N GLY A 224 2.29 13.84 8.51
CA GLY A 224 1.30 13.81 7.44
C GLY A 224 1.29 12.44 6.75
N LEU A 225 0.11 11.88 6.57
CA LEU A 225 -0.10 10.63 5.84
C LEU A 225 -0.51 10.95 4.41
N TRP A 226 0.35 10.62 3.44
CA TRP A 226 -0.01 10.61 2.04
C TRP A 226 -0.77 9.33 1.71
N ILE A 227 -1.92 9.47 1.06
CA ILE A 227 -2.80 8.37 0.69
C ILE A 227 -3.10 8.48 -0.81
N ALA A 228 -2.96 7.38 -1.53
CA ALA A 228 -3.49 7.26 -2.87
C ALA A 228 -5.02 7.10 -2.80
N ASP A 229 -5.77 8.03 -3.39
CA ASP A 229 -7.23 7.99 -3.47
C ASP A 229 -7.62 7.42 -4.84
N ALA A 230 -7.84 6.12 -4.88
CA ALA A 230 -8.03 5.34 -6.10
C ALA A 230 -9.20 5.83 -6.96
N THR A 231 -10.35 6.15 -6.35
CA THR A 231 -11.52 6.66 -7.07
C THR A 231 -11.47 8.17 -7.32
N GLY A 232 -10.82 8.92 -6.42
CA GLY A 232 -10.63 10.36 -6.56
C GLY A 232 -9.59 10.76 -7.61
N GLY A 233 -8.75 9.82 -8.05
CA GLY A 233 -7.66 10.05 -9.01
C GLY A 233 -6.66 11.09 -8.51
N ARG A 234 -6.32 11.02 -7.23
CA ARG A 234 -5.47 12.00 -6.53
C ARG A 234 -4.64 11.36 -5.42
N LEU A 235 -3.60 12.05 -5.02
CA LEU A 235 -2.90 11.83 -3.77
C LEU A 235 -3.37 12.88 -2.78
N VAL A 236 -3.69 12.50 -1.56
CA VAL A 236 -4.08 13.43 -0.48
C VAL A 236 -3.12 13.31 0.68
N ARG A 237 -2.67 14.44 1.22
CA ARG A 237 -1.93 14.50 2.48
C ARG A 237 -2.91 14.80 3.61
N VAL A 238 -2.96 13.92 4.58
CA VAL A 238 -3.93 13.98 5.67
C VAL A 238 -3.18 14.08 6.99
N VAL A 239 -3.68 14.88 7.92
CA VAL A 239 -3.22 14.91 9.31
C VAL A 239 -4.26 14.32 10.24
N GLU A 240 -3.85 13.97 11.48
CA GLU A 240 -4.77 13.45 12.49
C GLU A 240 -6.01 14.32 12.63
N GLY A 241 -7.18 13.68 12.71
CA GLY A 241 -8.47 14.35 12.66
C GLY A 241 -9.10 14.45 11.28
N GLY A 242 -8.40 14.00 10.20
CA GLY A 242 -8.96 13.86 8.86
C GLY A 242 -8.88 15.11 7.98
N THR A 243 -8.15 16.15 8.43
CA THR A 243 -7.96 17.34 7.59
C THR A 243 -7.00 17.03 6.44
N ILE A 244 -7.47 17.22 5.20
CA ILE A 244 -6.62 17.17 4.00
C ILE A 244 -5.88 18.50 3.90
N THR A 245 -4.54 18.47 3.98
CA THR A 245 -3.68 19.65 3.93
C THR A 245 -3.13 19.91 2.54
N ASP A 246 -2.95 18.87 1.74
CA ASP A 246 -2.43 18.95 0.39
C ASP A 246 -3.14 17.94 -0.52
N GLU A 247 -3.22 18.28 -1.81
CA GLU A 247 -3.81 17.43 -2.84
C GLU A 247 -2.99 17.54 -4.12
N ILE A 248 -2.67 16.39 -4.73
CA ILE A 248 -1.94 16.29 -6.00
C ILE A 248 -2.78 15.46 -6.97
N ARG A 249 -3.03 16.00 -8.18
CA ARG A 249 -3.77 15.32 -9.26
C ARG A 249 -2.87 15.01 -10.45
N PRO A 250 -2.33 13.80 -10.56
CA PRO A 250 -1.41 13.46 -11.65
C PRO A 250 -2.09 13.21 -13.00
N GLY A 251 -3.41 13.36 -13.09
CA GLY A 251 -4.16 13.18 -14.34
C GLY A 251 -4.48 11.72 -14.70
N SER A 252 -4.25 10.79 -13.79
CA SER A 252 -4.60 9.37 -13.89
C SER A 252 -4.96 8.87 -12.48
N PRO A 253 -5.83 7.85 -12.34
CA PRO A 253 -6.01 7.17 -11.06
C PRO A 253 -4.68 6.68 -10.49
N VAL A 254 -4.58 6.71 -9.15
CA VAL A 254 -3.40 6.28 -8.40
C VAL A 254 -3.81 5.30 -7.30
N TYR A 255 -3.03 4.24 -7.12
CA TYR A 255 -3.37 3.12 -6.26
C TYR A 255 -2.41 2.94 -5.09
N ALA A 256 -1.16 3.31 -5.23
CA ALA A 256 -0.21 3.28 -4.13
C ALA A 256 0.75 4.47 -4.17
N CYS A 257 1.31 4.82 -3.02
CA CYS A 257 2.35 5.84 -2.94
C CYS A 257 3.43 5.49 -1.91
N GLY A 258 4.63 6.04 -2.12
CA GLY A 258 5.78 5.86 -1.24
C GLY A 258 6.71 7.06 -1.30
N LEU A 259 7.21 7.51 -0.17
CA LEU A 259 8.21 8.58 -0.07
C LEU A 259 9.62 8.00 -0.15
N GLY A 260 10.51 8.69 -0.86
CA GLY A 260 11.89 8.28 -1.04
C GLY A 260 12.72 9.31 -1.80
N GLY A 261 13.70 8.80 -2.56
CA GLY A 261 14.71 9.62 -3.21
C GLY A 261 15.89 9.92 -2.28
N ALA A 262 16.99 10.43 -2.83
CA ALA A 262 18.21 10.66 -2.08
C ALA A 262 18.05 11.64 -0.89
N ASP A 263 17.08 12.54 -0.96
CA ASP A 263 16.75 13.50 0.10
C ASP A 263 15.39 13.24 0.77
N GLY A 264 14.74 12.11 0.47
CA GLY A 264 13.45 11.72 1.03
C GLY A 264 12.25 12.51 0.49
N ARG A 265 12.42 13.42 -0.49
CA ARG A 265 11.38 14.37 -0.95
C ARG A 265 10.76 13.99 -2.29
N THR A 266 10.92 12.77 -2.71
CA THR A 266 10.29 12.23 -3.91
C THR A 266 9.11 11.35 -3.51
N LEU A 267 7.90 11.80 -3.81
CA LEU A 267 6.67 11.01 -3.66
C LEU A 267 6.48 10.20 -4.95
N TYR A 268 6.69 8.91 -4.86
CA TYR A 268 6.39 7.97 -5.93
C TYR A 268 4.93 7.57 -5.87
N ALA A 269 4.27 7.48 -7.03
CA ALA A 269 2.90 7.02 -7.09
C ALA A 269 2.70 6.02 -8.24
N CYS A 270 1.99 4.95 -7.94
CA CYS A 270 1.60 3.93 -8.89
C CYS A 270 0.31 4.36 -9.59
N ALA A 271 0.39 4.66 -10.88
CA ALA A 271 -0.72 5.15 -11.68
C ALA A 271 -1.12 4.14 -12.74
N ALA A 272 -2.42 3.90 -12.90
CA ALA A 272 -2.98 3.06 -13.95
C ALA A 272 -4.36 3.61 -14.37
N PRO A 273 -4.86 3.30 -15.59
CA PRO A 273 -6.17 3.78 -16.04
C PRO A 273 -7.35 3.28 -15.20
N ASP A 274 -7.27 2.05 -14.70
CA ASP A 274 -8.24 1.35 -13.88
C ASP A 274 -7.58 0.18 -13.14
N PHE A 275 -8.35 -0.58 -12.34
CA PHE A 275 -7.89 -1.75 -11.59
C PHE A 275 -8.49 -3.08 -12.10
N HIS A 276 -9.24 -3.06 -13.23
CA HIS A 276 -9.90 -4.25 -13.76
C HIS A 276 -8.88 -5.28 -14.29
N ASP A 277 -8.93 -6.48 -13.75
CA ASP A 277 -7.90 -7.49 -13.94
C ASP A 277 -7.71 -7.90 -15.41
N GLU A 278 -8.79 -8.15 -16.17
CA GLU A 278 -8.68 -8.51 -17.58
C GLU A 278 -8.05 -7.39 -18.42
N ALA A 279 -8.45 -6.14 -18.17
CA ALA A 279 -7.89 -4.97 -18.87
C ALA A 279 -6.40 -4.79 -18.53
N ARG A 280 -6.04 -4.89 -17.26
CA ARG A 280 -4.67 -4.71 -16.81
C ARG A 280 -3.76 -5.85 -17.21
N LYS A 281 -4.22 -7.09 -17.25
CA LYS A 281 -3.48 -8.24 -17.80
C LYS A 281 -3.19 -8.09 -19.30
N ALA A 282 -4.13 -7.47 -20.02
CA ALA A 282 -4.03 -7.31 -21.49
C ALA A 282 -3.20 -6.11 -21.94
N ALA A 283 -2.95 -5.11 -21.07
CA ALA A 283 -2.31 -3.85 -21.43
C ALA A 283 -1.22 -3.45 -20.43
N THR A 284 -0.18 -2.78 -20.92
CA THR A 284 0.95 -2.26 -20.12
C THR A 284 0.87 -0.73 -20.07
N GLU A 285 -0.18 -0.21 -19.42
CA GLU A 285 -0.44 1.23 -19.35
C GLU A 285 -0.15 1.83 -17.97
N ALA A 286 0.23 1.00 -17.00
CA ALA A 286 0.60 1.47 -15.67
C ALA A 286 1.99 2.12 -15.68
N ARG A 287 2.15 3.08 -14.77
CA ARG A 287 3.38 3.88 -14.65
C ARG A 287 3.70 4.13 -13.19
N LEU A 288 4.99 4.15 -12.86
CA LEU A 288 5.48 4.75 -11.64
C LEU A 288 5.84 6.20 -11.96
N ILE A 289 5.21 7.13 -11.27
CA ILE A 289 5.48 8.57 -11.41
C ILE A 289 6.17 9.10 -10.16
N ALA A 290 7.04 10.08 -10.34
CA ALA A 290 7.74 10.78 -9.27
C ALA A 290 7.28 12.24 -9.21
N ILE A 291 6.96 12.70 -8.02
CA ILE A 291 6.44 14.03 -7.71
C ILE A 291 7.32 14.63 -6.61
N ARG A 292 7.74 15.86 -6.76
CA ARG A 292 8.51 16.54 -5.74
C ARG A 292 7.59 17.08 -4.65
N VAL A 293 7.91 16.81 -3.38
CA VAL A 293 7.18 17.30 -2.20
C VAL A 293 8.09 18.07 -1.24
N ASP A 294 7.50 18.93 -0.41
CA ASP A 294 8.25 19.80 0.49
C ASP A 294 8.69 19.08 1.77
N VAL A 295 7.91 18.14 2.26
CA VAL A 295 8.19 17.37 3.49
C VAL A 295 8.78 16.01 3.12
N PRO A 296 9.96 15.65 3.64
CA PRO A 296 10.55 14.34 3.35
C PRO A 296 9.79 13.20 4.06
N GLY A 297 10.00 11.97 3.59
CA GLY A 297 9.58 10.76 4.29
C GLY A 297 10.31 10.54 5.62
N VAL A 298 9.75 9.69 6.49
CA VAL A 298 10.35 9.25 7.75
C VAL A 298 11.38 8.16 7.55
#